data_617f203ff98a01d1e7f96bb553ba766a
#
_entry.id   617f203ff98a01d1e7f96bb553ba766a
#
_cell.length_a   1.000
_cell.length_b   1.000
_cell.length_c   1.000
_cell.angle_alpha   90.00
_cell.angle_beta   90.00
_cell.angle_gamma   90.00
#
_symmetry.space_group_name_H-M   'P 1'
#
loop_
_entity.id
_entity.type
_entity.pdbx_description
1 polymer ?
#
loop_
_entity_poly.entity_id
_entity_poly.type
_entity_poly.pdbx_seq_one_letter_code
_entity_poly.pdbx_strand_id
1 'polypeptide(L)'
;MSYVVQKVEWFQFRDDDGKAFFVMVSSLPNGFFTAVPVDVHMTRIDHAKMGLAATADDALAQLQRALEGKKRDELFPPEDA
;
A
#
# COMPACT_ATOMS: atom_id res chain seq x y z
N MET A 1 14.16 -19.28 -20.50
CA MET A 1 13.08 -18.42 -19.96
C MET A 1 13.69 -17.41 -19.01
N SER A 2 13.34 -16.15 -19.18
CA SER A 2 13.84 -15.12 -18.30
C SER A 2 12.75 -14.68 -17.33
N TYR A 3 13.17 -14.25 -16.14
CA TYR A 3 12.27 -13.74 -15.12
C TYR A 3 12.39 -12.23 -15.06
N VAL A 4 11.27 -11.57 -14.82
CA VAL A 4 11.27 -10.13 -14.51
C VAL A 4 11.43 -10.01 -12.98
N VAL A 5 12.48 -9.30 -12.57
CA VAL A 5 12.75 -9.08 -11.14
C VAL A 5 12.33 -7.68 -10.80
N GLN A 6 11.48 -7.55 -9.77
CA GLN A 6 11.00 -6.28 -9.30
C GLN A 6 11.27 -6.16 -7.82
N LYS A 7 11.87 -5.03 -7.43
CA LYS A 7 12.09 -4.76 -6.02
C LYS A 7 10.79 -4.34 -5.36
N VAL A 8 10.47 -5.00 -4.26
CA VAL A 8 9.26 -4.72 -3.47
C VAL A 8 9.69 -4.50 -2.03
N GLU A 9 9.20 -3.43 -1.42
CA GLU A 9 9.41 -3.15 0.00
C GLU A 9 8.07 -3.16 0.73
N TRP A 10 8.06 -3.69 1.94
CA TRP A 10 6.86 -3.82 2.76
C TRP A 10 6.98 -2.93 3.99
N PHE A 11 5.89 -2.20 4.29
CA PHE A 11 5.79 -1.36 5.47
C PHE A 11 4.55 -1.73 6.24
N GLN A 12 4.58 -1.57 7.55
CA GLN A 12 3.41 -1.75 8.39
C GLN A 12 2.89 -0.38 8.80
N PHE A 13 1.62 -0.13 8.50
CA PHE A 13 0.93 1.08 8.93
C PHE A 13 -0.04 0.71 10.05
N ARG A 14 -0.26 1.64 10.97
CA ARG A 14 -1.28 1.51 12.01
C ARG A 14 -2.20 2.71 11.95
N ASP A 15 -3.50 2.46 12.08
CA ASP A 15 -4.49 3.52 12.15
C ASP A 15 -4.58 4.08 13.58
N ASP A 16 -5.48 5.04 13.79
CA ASP A 16 -5.66 5.68 15.10
C ASP A 16 -6.15 4.71 16.18
N ASP A 17 -6.77 3.61 15.78
CA ASP A 17 -7.21 2.57 16.69
C ASP A 17 -6.13 1.51 16.95
N GLY A 18 -4.95 1.68 16.39
CA GLY A 18 -3.85 0.74 16.51
C GLY A 18 -3.95 -0.49 15.64
N LYS A 19 -4.92 -0.54 14.74
CA LYS A 19 -5.09 -1.67 13.83
C LYS A 19 -4.12 -1.56 12.67
N ALA A 20 -3.45 -2.65 12.37
CA ALA A 20 -2.38 -2.69 11.38
C ALA A 20 -2.86 -3.14 10.02
N PHE A 21 -2.23 -2.62 8.99
CA PHE A 21 -2.29 -3.14 7.64
C PHE A 21 -0.91 -2.94 7.00
N PHE A 22 -0.69 -3.57 5.86
CA PHE A 22 0.59 -3.45 5.17
C PHE A 22 0.49 -2.49 4.00
N VAL A 23 1.63 -1.91 3.65
CA VAL A 23 1.77 -1.12 2.44
C VAL A 23 2.89 -1.73 1.62
N MET A 24 2.60 -2.03 0.37
CA MET A 24 3.57 -2.56 -0.57
C MET A 24 4.06 -1.43 -1.48
N VAL A 25 5.37 -1.22 -1.49
CA VAL A 25 6.01 -0.25 -2.39
C VAL A 25 6.75 -1.04 -3.45
N SER A 26 6.43 -0.79 -4.71
CA SER A 26 7.07 -1.47 -5.82
C SER A 26 7.57 -0.48 -6.86
N SER A 27 8.67 -0.84 -7.52
CA SER A 27 9.19 -0.08 -8.63
C SER A 27 8.52 -0.51 -9.93
N LEU A 28 8.28 0.46 -10.82
CA LEU A 28 7.73 0.21 -12.15
C LEU A 28 8.85 0.27 -13.19
N PRO A 29 8.65 -0.36 -14.36
CA PRO A 29 9.68 -0.33 -15.42
C PRO A 29 10.02 1.07 -15.90
N ASN A 30 9.11 2.02 -15.78
CA ASN A 30 9.35 3.41 -16.21
C ASN A 30 10.10 4.25 -15.18
N GLY A 31 10.56 3.64 -14.08
CA GLY A 31 11.30 4.35 -13.04
C GLY A 31 10.44 4.98 -11.95
N PHE A 32 9.13 4.82 -12.03
CA PHE A 32 8.22 5.30 -10.98
C PHE A 32 8.03 4.24 -9.91
N PHE A 33 7.45 4.65 -8.80
CA PHE A 33 7.15 3.78 -7.67
C PHE A 33 5.68 3.88 -7.32
N THR A 34 5.09 2.75 -6.90
CA THR A 34 3.72 2.72 -6.39
C THR A 34 3.74 2.30 -4.93
N ALA A 35 2.80 2.84 -4.15
CA ALA A 35 2.55 2.42 -2.78
C ALA A 35 1.08 2.09 -2.66
N VAL A 36 0.74 0.86 -2.28
CA VAL A 36 -0.64 0.38 -2.20
C VAL A 36 -0.90 -0.26 -0.84
N PRO A 37 -2.09 -0.01 -0.24
CA PRO A 37 -2.47 -0.71 0.98
C PRO A 37 -2.82 -2.17 0.68
N VAL A 38 -2.40 -3.06 1.58
CA VAL A 38 -2.66 -4.49 1.51
C VAL A 38 -3.15 -4.94 2.87
N ASP A 39 -4.19 -5.78 2.93
CA ASP A 39 -4.70 -6.23 4.21
C ASP A 39 -3.70 -7.18 4.91
N VAL A 40 -3.95 -7.45 6.20
CA VAL A 40 -3.00 -8.24 7.00
C VAL A 40 -2.91 -9.70 6.52
N HIS A 41 -3.89 -10.18 5.80
CA HIS A 41 -3.89 -11.53 5.24
C HIS A 41 -3.32 -11.56 3.83
N MET A 42 -2.96 -10.40 3.28
CA MET A 42 -2.41 -10.24 1.93
C MET A 42 -3.34 -10.76 0.83
N THR A 43 -4.64 -10.75 1.11
CA THR A 43 -5.66 -11.23 0.17
C THR A 43 -6.38 -10.10 -0.57
N ARG A 44 -6.30 -8.87 -0.05
CA ARG A 44 -6.97 -7.72 -0.65
C ARG A 44 -5.99 -6.58 -0.81
N ILE A 45 -6.09 -5.88 -1.94
CA ILE A 45 -5.26 -4.71 -2.24
C ILE A 45 -6.21 -3.57 -2.63
N ASP A 46 -6.02 -2.40 -2.03
CA ASP A 46 -6.84 -1.22 -2.37
C ASP A 46 -6.13 -0.37 -3.40
N HIS A 47 -6.42 -0.60 -4.68
CA HIS A 47 -5.83 0.15 -5.78
C HIS A 47 -6.42 1.57 -5.92
N ALA A 48 -7.54 1.85 -5.28
CA ALA A 48 -8.16 3.18 -5.37
C ALA A 48 -7.39 4.23 -4.57
N LYS A 49 -6.64 3.79 -3.57
CA LYS A 49 -5.89 4.68 -2.70
C LYS A 49 -4.41 4.35 -2.80
N MET A 50 -3.84 4.61 -3.95
CA MET A 50 -2.43 4.33 -4.15
C MET A 50 -1.64 5.61 -4.37
N GLY A 51 -0.38 5.60 -3.93
CA GLY A 51 0.57 6.64 -4.27
C GLY A 51 1.35 6.25 -5.52
N LEU A 52 1.70 7.23 -6.33
CA LEU A 52 2.51 7.05 -7.54
C LEU A 52 3.46 8.24 -7.64
N ALA A 53 4.76 7.98 -7.66
CA ALA A 53 5.74 9.05 -7.69
C ALA A 53 7.07 8.55 -8.25
N ALA A 54 7.99 9.48 -8.49
CA ALA A 54 9.31 9.17 -9.02
C ALA A 54 10.25 8.57 -7.98
N THR A 55 9.91 8.65 -6.69
CA THR A 55 10.69 8.03 -5.60
C THR A 55 9.76 7.25 -4.69
N ALA A 56 10.33 6.25 -4.01
CA ALA A 56 9.58 5.45 -3.05
C ALA A 56 9.05 6.31 -1.90
N ASP A 57 9.86 7.24 -1.38
CA ASP A 57 9.46 8.10 -0.28
C ASP A 57 8.30 9.00 -0.66
N ASP A 58 8.29 9.54 -1.87
CA ASP A 58 7.20 10.38 -2.36
C ASP A 58 5.93 9.56 -2.59
N ALA A 59 6.04 8.34 -3.07
CA ALA A 59 4.90 7.45 -3.24
C ALA A 59 4.26 7.14 -1.89
N LEU A 60 5.08 6.84 -0.87
CA LEU A 60 4.60 6.62 0.50
C LEU A 60 3.93 7.88 1.06
N ALA A 61 4.52 9.05 0.84
CA ALA A 61 3.95 10.30 1.33
C ALA A 61 2.60 10.59 0.69
N GLN A 62 2.44 10.32 -0.61
CA GLN A 62 1.16 10.47 -1.29
C GLN A 62 0.11 9.53 -0.70
N LEU A 63 0.49 8.28 -0.45
CA LEU A 63 -0.41 7.31 0.16
C LEU A 63 -0.82 7.74 1.56
N GLN A 64 0.13 8.19 2.38
CA GLN A 64 -0.17 8.66 3.73
C GLN A 64 -1.20 9.79 3.71
N ARG A 65 -1.08 10.73 2.79
CA ARG A 65 -2.05 11.81 2.65
C ARG A 65 -3.41 11.30 2.20
N ALA A 66 -3.44 10.34 1.29
CA ALA A 66 -4.69 9.74 0.82
C ALA A 66 -5.40 8.96 1.93
N LEU A 67 -4.65 8.40 2.87
CA LEU A 67 -5.19 7.60 3.97
C LEU A 67 -5.46 8.43 5.23
N GLU A 68 -5.12 9.73 5.23
CA GLU A 68 -5.28 10.57 6.40
C GLU A 68 -6.74 10.57 6.88
N GLY A 69 -6.95 10.28 8.16
CA GLY A 69 -8.29 10.16 8.73
C GLY A 69 -9.01 8.86 8.43
N LYS A 70 -8.42 7.97 7.64
CA LYS A 70 -9.03 6.67 7.32
C LYS A 70 -8.58 5.61 8.31
N LYS A 71 -9.46 4.66 8.58
CA LYS A 71 -9.16 3.52 9.44
C LYS A 71 -9.04 2.25 8.61
N ARG A 72 -8.36 1.24 9.17
CA ARG A 72 -8.15 -0.01 8.46
C ARG A 72 -9.47 -0.62 7.98
N ASP A 73 -10.50 -0.60 8.82
CA ASP A 73 -11.79 -1.21 8.47
C ASP A 73 -12.52 -0.44 7.36
N GLU A 74 -12.17 0.81 7.12
CA GLU A 74 -12.68 1.56 5.97
C GLU A 74 -12.00 1.14 4.67
N LEU A 75 -10.71 0.79 4.75
CA LEU A 75 -9.94 0.33 3.60
C LEU A 75 -10.25 -1.14 3.30
N PHE A 76 -10.33 -1.95 4.33
CA PHE A 76 -10.55 -3.38 4.24
C PHE A 76 -11.65 -3.77 5.20
N PRO A 77 -12.94 -3.56 4.83
CA PRO A 77 -14.04 -3.91 5.72
C PRO A 77 -14.00 -5.38 6.12
N PRO A 78 -14.35 -5.70 7.37
CA PRO A 78 -14.41 -7.10 7.78
C PRO A 78 -15.40 -7.88 6.92
N GLU A 79 -15.03 -9.09 6.56
CA GLU A 79 -15.93 -9.95 5.82
C GLU A 79 -16.95 -10.54 6.79
N ASP A 80 -18.22 -10.36 6.48
CA ASP A 80 -19.28 -10.99 7.25
C ASP A 80 -19.34 -12.47 6.91
N ALA A 81 -19.37 -13.28 7.93
CA ALA A 81 -19.46 -14.71 7.75
C ALA A 81 -20.81 -15.15 7.20
#